data_963586c236b8636191b0c32e2d24a52a
#
_entry.id   963586c236b8636191b0c32e2d24a52a
#
_cell.length_a   1.000
_cell.length_b   1.000
_cell.length_c   1.000
_cell.angle_alpha   90.00
_cell.angle_beta   90.00
_cell.angle_gamma   90.00
#
_symmetry.space_group_name_H-M   'P 1'
#
loop_
_entity.id
_entity.type
_entity.pdbx_description
1 polymer ?
#
loop_
_entity_poly.entity_id
_entity_poly.type
_entity_poly.pdbx_seq_one_letter_code
_entity_poly.pdbx_strand_id
1 'polypeptide(L)'
;RKTAHQAGVGGDIEAAHGHAGHGFHACAEEGIAGAEQLHGKEMSYNNYIDGDAALRAAHDHGDQPTVAIIKHANPCGIAVGESIEVAYERAHACDPVSAYGGIVATNRPVTAAMATALNDTFSEVVVAPDFEADALEILREKTNRRLLKAETPAPGGVETRPVSGGLLVQQRDAI
;
A
#
# COMPACT_ATOMS: atom_id res chain seq x y z
N ARG A 1 -23.87 -0.28 41.86
CA ARG A 1 -24.33 0.45 40.65
C ARG A 1 -23.33 1.56 40.42
N LYS A 2 -22.48 1.46 39.40
CA LYS A 2 -21.66 2.56 38.89
C LYS A 2 -22.15 2.87 37.50
N THR A 3 -22.64 4.07 37.32
CA THR A 3 -23.10 4.67 36.06
C THR A 3 -21.91 4.94 35.14
N ALA A 4 -21.93 4.34 33.95
CA ALA A 4 -20.99 4.68 32.88
C ALA A 4 -21.36 6.04 32.28
N HIS A 5 -20.38 6.93 32.21
CA HIS A 5 -20.52 8.20 31.49
C HIS A 5 -20.29 7.92 30.00
N GLN A 6 -21.34 8.12 29.21
CA GLN A 6 -21.24 8.17 27.75
C GLN A 6 -20.68 9.54 27.35
N ALA A 7 -19.45 9.54 26.84
CA ALA A 7 -18.94 10.68 26.10
C ALA A 7 -19.47 10.57 24.65
N GLY A 8 -20.37 11.44 24.28
CA GLY A 8 -20.86 11.57 22.91
C GLY A 8 -19.78 12.23 22.06
N VAL A 9 -19.29 11.50 21.07
CA VAL A 9 -18.59 12.08 19.92
C VAL A 9 -19.62 12.17 18.80
N GLY A 10 -20.24 13.33 18.69
CA GLY A 10 -21.08 13.69 17.54
C GLY A 10 -20.15 14.21 16.44
N GLY A 11 -19.84 13.39 15.48
CA GLY A 11 -19.35 13.78 14.17
C GLY A 11 -20.31 13.18 13.15
N ASP A 12 -20.94 14.04 12.35
CA ASP A 12 -21.85 13.65 11.29
C ASP A 12 -21.08 12.82 10.26
N ILE A 13 -21.41 11.52 10.19
CA ILE A 13 -20.95 10.64 9.13
C ILE A 13 -21.81 10.93 7.92
N GLU A 14 -21.33 11.76 7.01
CA GLU A 14 -21.93 11.92 5.69
C GLU A 14 -21.72 10.61 4.91
N ALA A 15 -22.81 9.87 4.71
CA ALA A 15 -22.82 8.66 3.92
C ALA A 15 -22.61 9.03 2.44
N ALA A 16 -21.43 8.73 1.90
CA ALA A 16 -21.22 8.77 0.46
C ALA A 16 -22.11 7.69 -0.19
N HIS A 17 -23.12 8.11 -0.93
CA HIS A 17 -23.99 7.26 -1.73
C HIS A 17 -23.19 6.71 -2.93
N GLY A 18 -22.76 5.48 -2.86
CA GLY A 18 -22.17 4.73 -3.97
C GLY A 18 -22.65 3.28 -3.95
N HIS A 19 -23.27 2.89 -5.03
CA HIS A 19 -23.75 1.57 -5.46
C HIS A 19 -23.43 0.36 -4.56
N ALA A 20 -24.48 -0.44 -4.30
CA ALA A 20 -24.43 -1.68 -3.54
C ALA A 20 -23.55 -2.75 -4.22
N GLY A 21 -22.26 -2.65 -4.01
CA GLY A 21 -21.27 -3.70 -4.23
C GLY A 21 -20.61 -3.96 -2.88
N HIS A 22 -20.07 -5.15 -2.67
CA HIS A 22 -19.32 -5.51 -1.46
C HIS A 22 -18.00 -4.71 -1.39
N GLY A 23 -18.09 -3.38 -1.23
CA GLY A 23 -16.96 -2.48 -1.14
C GLY A 23 -16.54 -2.31 0.31
N PHE A 24 -15.23 -2.34 0.57
CA PHE A 24 -14.67 -1.86 1.82
C PHE A 24 -14.65 -0.32 1.77
N HIS A 25 -15.38 0.32 2.68
CA HIS A 25 -15.32 1.78 2.83
C HIS A 25 -14.22 2.12 3.84
N ALA A 26 -13.18 2.78 3.38
CA ALA A 26 -12.19 3.37 4.25
C ALA A 26 -12.63 4.78 4.66
N CYS A 27 -12.59 5.07 5.94
CA CYS A 27 -12.88 6.39 6.50
C CYS A 27 -11.56 7.11 6.82
N ALA A 28 -10.59 7.13 5.89
CA ALA A 28 -9.28 7.73 6.14
C ALA A 28 -8.85 8.58 4.94
N GLU A 29 -8.22 9.71 5.24
CA GLU A 29 -7.63 10.60 4.24
C GLU A 29 -6.15 10.27 3.96
N GLU A 30 -5.53 9.39 4.76
CA GLU A 30 -4.09 9.06 4.72
C GLU A 30 -3.83 7.57 4.48
N GLY A 31 -2.62 7.26 4.03
CA GLY A 31 -2.14 5.89 3.81
C GLY A 31 -2.82 5.18 2.65
N ILE A 32 -2.81 3.83 2.69
CA ILE A 32 -3.36 3.01 1.61
C ILE A 32 -4.87 3.16 1.44
N ALA A 33 -5.58 3.48 2.52
CA ALA A 33 -7.02 3.64 2.50
C ALA A 33 -7.47 4.94 1.81
N GLY A 34 -6.66 6.00 1.90
CA GLY A 34 -6.85 7.28 1.21
C GLY A 34 -6.21 7.35 -0.17
N ALA A 35 -5.56 6.28 -0.63
CA ALA A 35 -4.86 6.28 -1.92
C ALA A 35 -5.80 6.46 -3.11
N GLU A 36 -5.40 7.27 -4.07
CA GLU A 36 -6.09 7.43 -5.34
C GLU A 36 -5.81 6.24 -6.26
N GLN A 37 -6.85 5.51 -6.67
CA GLN A 37 -6.71 4.44 -7.64
C GLN A 37 -6.72 5.00 -9.06
N LEU A 38 -5.57 4.98 -9.75
CA LEU A 38 -5.39 5.50 -11.10
C LEU A 38 -5.76 4.50 -12.20
N HIS A 39 -5.76 3.20 -11.89
CA HIS A 39 -6.02 2.13 -12.87
C HIS A 39 -6.37 0.80 -12.18
N GLY A 40 -7.00 -0.10 -12.94
CA GLY A 40 -7.21 -1.50 -12.59
C GLY A 40 -8.55 -1.81 -11.96
N LYS A 41 -8.67 -3.05 -11.46
CA LYS A 41 -9.88 -3.55 -10.80
C LYS A 41 -10.04 -2.97 -9.40
N GLU A 42 -11.22 -3.13 -8.81
CA GLU A 42 -11.45 -2.83 -7.39
C GLU A 42 -10.46 -3.56 -6.47
N MET A 43 -10.10 -2.90 -5.39
CA MET A 43 -9.24 -3.47 -4.35
C MET A 43 -10.00 -4.51 -3.53
N SER A 44 -9.38 -5.67 -3.29
CA SER A 44 -9.87 -6.65 -2.33
C SER A 44 -9.35 -6.35 -0.92
N TYR A 45 -9.94 -6.99 0.10
CA TYR A 45 -9.42 -6.94 1.46
C TYR A 45 -7.91 -7.28 1.53
N ASN A 46 -7.50 -8.36 0.86
CA ASN A 46 -6.09 -8.76 0.85
C ASN A 46 -5.20 -7.71 0.17
N ASN A 47 -5.69 -7.06 -0.90
CA ASN A 47 -4.91 -5.99 -1.53
C ASN A 47 -4.69 -4.81 -0.60
N TYR A 48 -5.67 -4.43 0.25
CA TYR A 48 -5.50 -3.39 1.24
C TYR A 48 -4.48 -3.78 2.32
N ILE A 49 -4.57 -5.00 2.87
CA ILE A 49 -3.64 -5.48 3.91
C ILE A 49 -2.21 -5.57 3.38
N ASP A 50 -2.03 -6.19 2.21
CA ASP A 50 -0.72 -6.34 1.60
C ASP A 50 -0.17 -4.98 1.12
N GLY A 51 -1.05 -4.09 0.62
CA GLY A 51 -0.71 -2.73 0.20
C GLY A 51 -0.25 -1.84 1.35
N ASP A 52 -0.91 -1.92 2.51
CA ASP A 52 -0.49 -1.19 3.72
C ASP A 52 0.88 -1.69 4.21
N ALA A 53 1.07 -3.00 4.26
CA ALA A 53 2.36 -3.58 4.62
C ALA A 53 3.47 -3.17 3.65
N ALA A 54 3.20 -3.15 2.34
CA ALA A 54 4.16 -2.76 1.32
C ALA A 54 4.51 -1.26 1.42
N LEU A 55 3.49 -0.39 1.57
CA LEU A 55 3.68 1.05 1.68
C LEU A 55 4.54 1.42 2.89
N ARG A 56 4.26 0.82 4.06
CA ARG A 56 5.08 1.02 5.27
C ARG A 56 6.51 0.55 5.05
N ALA A 57 6.70 -0.69 4.61
CA ALA A 57 8.02 -1.26 4.40
C ALA A 57 8.88 -0.45 3.41
N ALA A 58 8.27 0.16 2.38
CA ALA A 58 8.98 1.03 1.46
C ALA A 58 9.44 2.35 2.11
N HIS A 59 8.84 2.79 3.22
CA HIS A 59 9.17 4.04 3.91
C HIS A 59 10.01 3.85 5.19
N ASP A 60 10.27 2.61 5.62
CA ASP A 60 11.02 2.32 6.85
C ASP A 60 12.54 2.52 6.71
N HIS A 61 13.05 2.82 5.53
CA HIS A 61 14.49 2.94 5.25
C HIS A 61 14.96 4.38 5.01
N GLY A 62 14.25 5.36 5.55
CA GLY A 62 14.58 6.79 5.45
C GLY A 62 14.47 7.32 4.02
N ASP A 63 15.41 8.23 3.65
CA ASP A 63 15.37 8.94 2.37
C ASP A 63 15.98 8.18 1.18
N GLN A 64 16.44 6.95 1.38
CA GLN A 64 17.01 6.18 0.27
C GLN A 64 15.89 5.66 -0.65
N PRO A 65 16.09 5.67 -1.99
CA PRO A 65 15.14 5.03 -2.89
C PRO A 65 14.93 3.57 -2.48
N THR A 66 13.69 3.21 -2.14
CA THR A 66 13.35 1.92 -1.55
C THR A 66 12.17 1.31 -2.28
N VAL A 67 12.26 0.01 -2.53
CA VAL A 67 11.18 -0.82 -3.05
C VAL A 67 10.91 -1.97 -2.09
N ALA A 68 9.65 -2.20 -1.77
CA ALA A 68 9.16 -3.36 -1.05
C ALA A 68 8.22 -4.19 -1.93
N ILE A 69 8.44 -5.50 -1.98
CA ILE A 69 7.56 -6.46 -2.65
C ILE A 69 6.96 -7.37 -1.57
N ILE A 70 5.66 -7.27 -1.39
CA ILE A 70 4.92 -7.93 -0.30
C ILE A 70 3.89 -8.90 -0.90
N LYS A 71 3.75 -10.04 -0.25
CA LYS A 71 2.71 -11.01 -0.55
C LYS A 71 2.26 -11.70 0.73
N HIS A 72 0.93 -11.74 0.98
CA HIS A 72 0.35 -12.28 2.22
C HIS A 72 0.92 -11.59 3.48
N ALA A 73 1.00 -10.25 3.43
CA ALA A 73 1.56 -9.38 4.48
C ALA A 73 3.00 -9.71 4.89
N ASN A 74 3.75 -10.44 4.06
CA ASN A 74 5.17 -10.79 4.29
C ASN A 74 6.03 -10.34 3.11
N PRO A 75 7.29 -9.94 3.37
CA PRO A 75 8.19 -9.52 2.31
C PRO A 75 8.66 -10.70 1.46
N CYS A 76 8.52 -10.57 0.13
CA CYS A 76 9.28 -11.36 -0.83
C CYS A 76 10.68 -10.76 -1.03
N GLY A 77 10.77 -9.43 -0.96
CA GLY A 77 12.03 -8.70 -0.97
C GLY A 77 11.83 -7.23 -0.69
N ILE A 78 12.77 -6.65 0.04
CA ILE A 78 12.87 -5.21 0.30
C ILE A 78 14.30 -4.80 0.01
N ALA A 79 14.48 -3.72 -0.73
CA ALA A 79 15.81 -3.23 -1.03
C ALA A 79 15.86 -1.72 -1.21
N VAL A 80 17.02 -1.17 -0.87
CA VAL A 80 17.42 0.20 -1.18
C VAL A 80 18.36 0.21 -2.39
N GLY A 81 18.36 1.30 -3.12
CA GLY A 81 19.24 1.49 -4.27
C GLY A 81 19.62 2.95 -4.46
N GLU A 82 20.60 3.20 -5.32
CA GLU A 82 20.98 4.52 -5.78
C GLU A 82 19.92 5.16 -6.67
N SER A 83 19.04 4.35 -7.25
CA SER A 83 17.84 4.77 -7.96
C SER A 83 16.70 3.80 -7.66
N ILE A 84 15.47 4.18 -8.06
CA ILE A 84 14.30 3.34 -7.79
C ILE A 84 14.29 2.07 -8.66
N GLU A 85 14.89 2.12 -9.85
CA GLU A 85 15.08 0.97 -10.72
C GLU A 85 15.97 -0.08 -10.07
N VAL A 86 17.13 0.36 -9.55
CA VAL A 86 18.10 -0.51 -8.86
C VAL A 86 17.49 -1.08 -7.58
N ALA A 87 16.71 -0.29 -6.84
CA ALA A 87 15.98 -0.77 -5.67
C ALA A 87 14.98 -1.87 -6.06
N TYR A 88 14.24 -1.70 -7.17
CA TYR A 88 13.30 -2.70 -7.67
C TYR A 88 14.01 -4.00 -8.09
N GLU A 89 15.09 -3.90 -8.89
CA GLU A 89 15.85 -5.07 -9.33
C GLU A 89 16.38 -5.88 -8.15
N ARG A 90 16.94 -5.22 -7.13
CA ARG A 90 17.44 -5.86 -5.91
C ARG A 90 16.32 -6.50 -5.09
N ALA A 91 15.21 -5.80 -4.89
CA ALA A 91 14.06 -6.34 -4.16
C ALA A 91 13.47 -7.57 -4.86
N HIS A 92 13.32 -7.51 -6.19
CA HIS A 92 12.83 -8.63 -6.99
C HIS A 92 13.79 -9.82 -6.97
N ALA A 93 15.11 -9.58 -6.98
CA ALA A 93 16.13 -10.63 -6.96
C ALA A 93 16.17 -11.43 -5.65
N CYS A 94 15.57 -10.93 -4.55
CA CYS A 94 15.50 -11.66 -3.28
C CYS A 94 14.71 -12.96 -3.40
N ASP A 95 13.52 -12.91 -4.03
CA ASP A 95 12.69 -14.09 -4.31
C ASP A 95 11.77 -13.82 -5.52
N PRO A 96 12.27 -14.00 -6.74
CA PRO A 96 11.48 -13.74 -7.95
C PRO A 96 10.25 -14.65 -8.10
N VAL A 97 10.29 -15.83 -7.51
CA VAL A 97 9.20 -16.80 -7.59
C VAL A 97 8.02 -16.34 -6.72
N SER A 98 8.30 -15.95 -5.48
CA SER A 98 7.26 -15.45 -4.56
C SER A 98 6.74 -14.06 -4.95
N ALA A 99 7.56 -13.24 -5.60
CA ALA A 99 7.20 -11.90 -6.08
C ALA A 99 6.06 -11.91 -7.10
N TYR A 100 5.89 -13.01 -7.85
CA TYR A 100 4.80 -13.13 -8.82
C TYR A 100 3.42 -13.03 -8.15
N GLY A 101 2.62 -12.06 -8.58
CA GLY A 101 1.30 -11.77 -8.01
C GLY A 101 1.34 -11.02 -6.67
N GLY A 102 2.51 -10.51 -6.30
CA GLY A 102 2.67 -9.66 -5.12
C GLY A 102 2.27 -8.21 -5.34
N ILE A 103 2.43 -7.42 -4.30
CA ILE A 103 2.25 -5.97 -4.29
C ILE A 103 3.60 -5.30 -4.21
N VAL A 104 3.83 -4.34 -5.09
CA VAL A 104 5.06 -3.54 -5.15
C VAL A 104 4.76 -2.14 -4.62
N ALA A 105 5.50 -1.70 -3.61
CA ALA A 105 5.46 -0.32 -3.14
C ALA A 105 6.82 0.34 -3.23
N THR A 106 6.82 1.65 -3.47
CA THR A 106 8.03 2.48 -3.58
C THR A 106 7.84 3.80 -2.85
N ASN A 107 8.94 4.33 -2.27
CA ASN A 107 8.96 5.64 -1.63
C ASN A 107 9.34 6.79 -2.58
N ARG A 108 9.45 6.53 -3.87
CA ARG A 108 9.73 7.50 -4.93
C ARG A 108 8.75 7.31 -6.07
N PRO A 109 8.57 8.32 -6.94
CA PRO A 109 7.79 8.15 -8.16
C PRO A 109 8.27 6.97 -9.00
N VAL A 110 7.34 6.22 -9.58
CA VAL A 110 7.67 5.15 -10.53
C VAL A 110 8.09 5.77 -11.84
N THR A 111 9.31 5.46 -12.28
CA THR A 111 9.86 5.91 -13.57
C THR A 111 9.48 4.94 -14.70
N ALA A 112 9.62 5.39 -15.95
CA ALA A 112 9.40 4.53 -17.12
C ALA A 112 10.35 3.31 -17.13
N ALA A 113 11.59 3.47 -16.67
CA ALA A 113 12.57 2.38 -16.58
C ALA A 113 12.16 1.33 -15.56
N MET A 114 11.75 1.75 -14.35
CA MET A 114 11.22 0.82 -13.34
C MET A 114 9.96 0.13 -13.86
N ALA A 115 9.04 0.86 -14.48
CA ALA A 115 7.81 0.30 -15.02
C ALA A 115 8.06 -0.79 -16.06
N THR A 116 9.07 -0.61 -16.92
CA THR A 116 9.49 -1.60 -17.91
C THR A 116 9.98 -2.88 -17.24
N ALA A 117 10.89 -2.76 -16.26
CA ALA A 117 11.40 -3.92 -15.52
C ALA A 117 10.29 -4.64 -14.72
N LEU A 118 9.37 -3.87 -14.12
CA LEU A 118 8.23 -4.40 -13.37
C LEU A 118 7.23 -5.13 -14.28
N ASN A 119 7.13 -4.74 -15.55
CA ASN A 119 6.16 -5.31 -16.48
C ASN A 119 6.50 -6.75 -16.89
N ASP A 120 7.76 -7.18 -16.70
CA ASP A 120 8.20 -8.56 -16.94
C ASP A 120 7.64 -9.55 -15.90
N THR A 121 7.30 -9.07 -14.71
CA THR A 121 6.68 -9.87 -13.65
C THR A 121 5.27 -9.38 -13.35
N PHE A 122 4.32 -10.31 -13.26
CA PHE A 122 2.96 -9.93 -12.86
C PHE A 122 2.92 -9.47 -11.39
N SER A 123 2.46 -8.24 -11.18
CA SER A 123 2.13 -7.68 -9.86
C SER A 123 0.65 -7.32 -9.82
N GLU A 124 -0.02 -7.58 -8.71
CA GLU A 124 -1.45 -7.25 -8.57
C GLU A 124 -1.69 -5.78 -8.31
N VAL A 125 -0.83 -5.16 -7.49
CA VAL A 125 -0.93 -3.74 -7.12
C VAL A 125 0.46 -3.11 -7.17
N VAL A 126 0.52 -1.87 -7.64
CA VAL A 126 1.69 -1.00 -7.51
C VAL A 126 1.27 0.25 -6.75
N VAL A 127 2.00 0.58 -5.67
CA VAL A 127 1.75 1.73 -4.80
C VAL A 127 2.96 2.66 -4.84
N ALA A 128 2.72 3.92 -5.12
CA ALA A 128 3.79 4.92 -5.20
C ALA A 128 3.28 6.32 -4.82
N PRO A 129 4.16 7.25 -4.42
CA PRO A 129 3.76 8.64 -4.20
C PRO A 129 3.37 9.33 -5.49
N ASP A 130 3.91 8.89 -6.64
CA ASP A 130 3.52 9.37 -7.97
C ASP A 130 4.00 8.40 -9.07
N PHE A 131 3.61 8.65 -10.30
CA PHE A 131 4.00 7.91 -11.50
C PHE A 131 4.34 8.88 -12.62
N GLU A 132 5.44 8.66 -13.32
CA GLU A 132 5.71 9.35 -14.58
C GLU A 132 4.66 8.98 -15.63
N ALA A 133 4.37 9.89 -16.54
CA ALA A 133 3.35 9.66 -17.58
C ALA A 133 3.63 8.40 -18.40
N ASP A 134 4.87 8.23 -18.85
CA ASP A 134 5.29 7.07 -19.63
C ASP A 134 5.23 5.78 -18.80
N ALA A 135 5.51 5.85 -17.49
CA ALA A 135 5.36 4.72 -16.58
C ALA A 135 3.90 4.26 -16.46
N LEU A 136 2.97 5.22 -16.39
CA LEU A 136 1.54 4.91 -16.35
C LEU A 136 1.07 4.21 -17.65
N GLU A 137 1.55 4.65 -18.80
CA GLU A 137 1.22 4.01 -20.07
C GLU A 137 1.68 2.56 -20.11
N ILE A 138 2.94 2.29 -19.71
CA ILE A 138 3.52 0.95 -19.64
C ILE A 138 2.74 0.06 -18.68
N LEU A 139 2.46 0.54 -17.46
CA LEU A 139 1.82 -0.28 -16.43
C LEU A 139 0.35 -0.56 -16.70
N ARG A 140 -0.35 0.33 -17.43
CA ARG A 140 -1.76 0.19 -17.83
C ARG A 140 -1.98 -0.91 -18.88
N GLU A 141 -0.95 -1.40 -19.55
CA GLU A 141 -1.06 -2.56 -20.45
C GLU A 141 -1.64 -3.79 -19.75
N LYS A 142 -1.41 -3.94 -18.46
CA LYS A 142 -1.99 -5.00 -17.64
C LYS A 142 -3.33 -4.53 -17.02
N THR A 143 -4.42 -4.75 -17.72
CA THR A 143 -5.77 -4.26 -17.37
C THR A 143 -6.24 -4.59 -15.94
N ASN A 144 -5.72 -5.67 -15.36
CA ASN A 144 -6.09 -6.12 -14.00
C ASN A 144 -5.17 -5.56 -12.91
N ARG A 145 -4.02 -4.96 -13.26
CA ARG A 145 -3.08 -4.36 -12.31
C ARG A 145 -3.68 -3.09 -11.73
N ARG A 146 -3.63 -2.95 -10.44
CA ARG A 146 -4.09 -1.74 -9.74
C ARG A 146 -2.90 -0.81 -9.55
N LEU A 147 -3.08 0.46 -9.88
CA LEU A 147 -2.09 1.51 -9.66
C LEU A 147 -2.65 2.48 -8.65
N LEU A 148 -1.96 2.61 -7.52
CA LEU A 148 -2.37 3.46 -6.42
C LEU A 148 -1.35 4.58 -6.19
N LYS A 149 -1.85 5.80 -6.20
CA LYS A 149 -1.09 6.97 -5.73
C LYS A 149 -1.41 7.18 -4.26
N ALA A 150 -0.42 6.99 -3.40
CA ALA A 150 -0.56 7.09 -1.95
C ALA A 150 0.46 8.06 -1.37
N GLU A 151 0.05 8.83 -0.37
CA GLU A 151 0.95 9.69 0.39
C GLU A 151 1.87 8.86 1.29
N THR A 152 3.00 9.46 1.67
CA THR A 152 3.92 8.89 2.67
C THR A 152 3.17 8.64 3.98
N PRO A 153 3.25 7.45 4.56
CA PRO A 153 2.61 7.17 5.84
C PRO A 153 3.10 8.12 6.93
N ALA A 154 2.17 8.64 7.75
CA ALA A 154 2.55 9.45 8.90
C ALA A 154 3.39 8.63 9.89
N PRO A 155 4.50 9.18 10.42
CA PRO A 155 5.31 8.51 11.41
C PRO A 155 4.56 8.38 12.75
N GLY A 156 4.79 7.30 13.48
CA GLY A 156 4.20 7.06 14.79
C GLY A 156 2.71 6.71 14.73
N GLY A 157 1.99 7.00 15.81
CA GLY A 157 0.56 6.70 15.95
C GLY A 157 0.29 5.37 16.64
N VAL A 158 -0.98 4.98 16.63
CA VAL A 158 -1.45 3.74 17.26
C VAL A 158 -1.74 2.71 16.19
N GLU A 159 -1.21 1.51 16.36
CA GLU A 159 -1.54 0.36 15.55
C GLU A 159 -2.58 -0.52 16.26
N THR A 160 -3.57 -0.98 15.51
CA THR A 160 -4.62 -1.86 16.03
C THR A 160 -4.72 -3.12 15.18
N ARG A 161 -4.87 -4.27 15.83
CA ARG A 161 -5.11 -5.54 15.15
C ARG A 161 -6.28 -6.26 15.79
N PRO A 162 -7.36 -6.55 15.04
CA PRO A 162 -8.45 -7.36 15.56
C PRO A 162 -8.00 -8.81 15.76
N VAL A 163 -8.41 -9.39 16.87
CA VAL A 163 -8.25 -10.82 17.19
C VAL A 163 -9.57 -11.37 17.70
N SER A 164 -9.73 -12.69 17.70
CA SER A 164 -10.96 -13.29 18.25
C SER A 164 -11.19 -12.85 19.69
N GLY A 165 -12.32 -12.20 19.93
CA GLY A 165 -12.73 -11.71 21.24
C GLY A 165 -12.09 -10.41 21.71
N GLY A 166 -11.28 -9.72 20.86
CA GLY A 166 -10.62 -8.49 21.29
C GLY A 166 -9.91 -7.72 20.19
N LEU A 167 -9.20 -6.68 20.63
CA LEU A 167 -8.38 -5.81 19.81
C LEU A 167 -7.01 -5.65 20.47
N LEU A 168 -5.94 -5.94 19.74
CA LEU A 168 -4.59 -5.59 20.17
C LEU A 168 -4.33 -4.13 19.78
N VAL A 169 -3.70 -3.40 20.69
CA VAL A 169 -3.39 -1.98 20.53
C VAL A 169 -1.95 -1.74 20.95
N GLN A 170 -1.15 -1.12 20.11
CA GLN A 170 0.22 -0.73 20.44
C GLN A 170 0.57 0.63 19.81
N GLN A 171 1.57 1.30 20.35
CA GLN A 171 2.22 2.40 19.63
C GLN A 171 3.06 1.80 18.50
N ARG A 172 3.03 2.45 17.32
CA ARG A 172 3.95 2.09 16.25
C ARG A 172 5.37 2.38 16.67
N ASP A 173 6.29 1.52 16.25
CA ASP A 173 7.71 1.78 16.39
C ASP A 173 8.06 3.04 15.58
N ALA A 174 8.85 3.92 16.19
CA ALA A 174 9.43 5.07 15.53
C ALA A 174 10.91 4.71 15.24
N ILE A 175 11.18 4.30 14.02
CA ILE A 175 12.53 3.99 13.53
C ILE A 175 13.08 5.23 12.84
#